data_1d35612f876d7ecdf600f74dbf59296d
#
_entry.id   1d35612f876d7ecdf600f74dbf59296d
#
_cell.length_a   1.000
_cell.length_b   1.000
_cell.length_c   1.000
_cell.angle_alpha   90.00
_cell.angle_beta   90.00
_cell.angle_gamma   90.00
#
_symmetry.space_group_name_H-M   'P 1'
#
loop_
_entity.id
_entity.type
_entity.pdbx_description
1 polymer ?
#
loop_
_entity_poly.entity_id
_entity_poly.type
_entity_poly.pdbx_seq_one_letter_code
_entity_poly.pdbx_strand_id
1 'polypeptide(L)'
;MKVICVFVATLDGKITKWNDPHVRDWASREDQKYYKQIGNDFDLIVMGSNTYIAEKFEPSSTRLLLVMTRHPSKYKQYEVPGQIEFTDESPEDVVAECQQKGYKNMIMAGGPHLTTSFFQKKLIDELWLTIEPKIFGTGGNFVIEEKLDIDLRLLNIGKVNEKGTLITKYAVLH
;
A
#
# COMPACT_ATOMS: atom_id res chain seq x y z
N MET A 1 -12.90 11.19 -2.66
CA MET A 1 -12.50 9.76 -2.60
C MET A 1 -11.60 9.59 -1.39
N LYS A 2 -11.71 8.50 -0.64
CA LYS A 2 -10.87 8.23 0.53
C LYS A 2 -9.64 7.42 0.11
N VAL A 3 -8.44 7.87 0.47
CA VAL A 3 -7.17 7.19 0.18
C VAL A 3 -6.66 6.52 1.46
N ILE A 4 -6.50 5.20 1.41
CA ILE A 4 -6.09 4.38 2.54
C ILE A 4 -4.74 3.74 2.22
N CYS A 5 -3.72 4.08 2.97
CA CYS A 5 -2.39 3.49 2.87
C CYS A 5 -2.33 2.20 3.70
N VAL A 6 -1.92 1.09 3.10
CA VAL A 6 -1.91 -0.23 3.76
C VAL A 6 -0.51 -0.82 3.73
N PHE A 7 0.01 -1.20 4.91
CA PHE A 7 1.31 -1.85 5.06
C PHE A 7 1.30 -2.90 6.17
N VAL A 8 2.25 -3.83 6.08
CA VAL A 8 2.74 -4.60 7.21
C VAL A 8 4.19 -4.20 7.49
N ALA A 9 4.52 -3.99 8.76
CA ALA A 9 5.86 -3.64 9.18
C ALA A 9 6.26 -4.39 10.47
N THR A 10 7.55 -4.48 10.71
CA THR A 10 8.11 -4.93 11.98
C THR A 10 8.02 -3.83 13.04
N LEU A 11 8.29 -4.16 14.30
CA LEU A 11 8.37 -3.18 15.41
C LEU A 11 9.41 -2.08 15.17
N ASP A 12 10.47 -2.37 14.42
CA ASP A 12 11.48 -1.40 14.02
C ASP A 12 11.20 -0.78 12.64
N GLY A 13 9.95 -0.87 12.14
CA GLY A 13 9.45 -0.16 10.97
C GLY A 13 9.85 -0.74 9.62
N LYS A 14 10.39 -1.97 9.56
CA LYS A 14 10.83 -2.57 8.29
C LYS A 14 9.68 -3.26 7.57
N ILE A 15 9.58 -3.01 6.26
CA ILE A 15 8.61 -3.65 5.35
C ILE A 15 9.25 -4.74 4.48
N THR A 16 10.56 -4.87 4.50
CA THR A 16 11.30 -5.95 3.86
C THR A 16 12.27 -6.58 4.86
N LYS A 17 12.47 -7.88 4.73
CA LYS A 17 13.48 -8.59 5.51
C LYS A 17 14.81 -8.48 4.79
N TRP A 18 15.69 -7.59 5.28
CA TRP A 18 16.98 -7.29 4.66
C TRP A 18 16.80 -6.82 3.20
N ASN A 19 17.34 -7.56 2.24
CA ASN A 19 17.18 -7.27 0.80
C ASN A 19 16.07 -8.06 0.12
N ASP A 20 15.31 -8.87 0.87
CA ASP A 20 14.22 -9.68 0.34
C ASP A 20 12.90 -8.88 0.32
N PRO A 21 12.33 -8.59 -0.85
CA PRO A 21 11.08 -7.85 -0.97
C PRO A 21 9.83 -8.69 -0.67
N HIS A 22 9.96 -10.01 -0.50
CA HIS A 22 8.82 -10.91 -0.36
C HIS A 22 8.23 -10.87 1.05
N VAL A 23 7.21 -10.06 1.23
CA VAL A 23 6.51 -9.88 2.51
C VAL A 23 5.89 -11.18 3.01
N ARG A 24 5.41 -12.03 2.12
CA ARG A 24 4.74 -13.30 2.45
C ARG A 24 5.62 -14.27 3.23
N ASP A 25 6.95 -14.15 3.12
CA ASP A 25 7.89 -15.05 3.79
C ASP A 25 8.04 -14.75 5.29
N TRP A 26 7.63 -13.58 5.73
CA TRP A 26 7.80 -13.17 7.11
C TRP A 26 6.55 -12.63 7.80
N ALA A 27 5.57 -12.12 7.07
CA ALA A 27 4.29 -11.68 7.61
C ALA A 27 3.46 -12.86 8.13
N SER A 28 2.68 -12.64 9.18
CA SER A 28 1.82 -13.67 9.77
C SER A 28 0.71 -14.10 8.79
N ARG A 29 0.14 -15.29 9.04
CA ARG A 29 -1.02 -15.77 8.27
C ARG A 29 -2.23 -14.85 8.46
N GLU A 30 -2.36 -14.24 9.63
CA GLU A 30 -3.41 -13.30 9.98
C GLU A 30 -3.31 -12.03 9.13
N ASP A 31 -2.09 -11.48 8.96
CA ASP A 31 -1.84 -10.34 8.07
C ASP A 31 -2.18 -10.69 6.63
N GLN A 32 -1.67 -11.82 6.12
CA GLN A 32 -1.93 -12.25 4.74
C GLN A 32 -3.42 -12.44 4.47
N LYS A 33 -4.17 -12.99 5.44
CA LYS A 33 -5.62 -13.13 5.36
C LYS A 33 -6.32 -11.77 5.35
N TYR A 34 -5.88 -10.86 6.22
CA TYR A 34 -6.40 -9.50 6.30
C TYR A 34 -6.15 -8.72 5.00
N TYR A 35 -4.94 -8.77 4.47
CA TYR A 35 -4.60 -8.13 3.19
C TYR A 35 -5.43 -8.69 2.03
N LYS A 36 -5.64 -10.00 1.97
CA LYS A 36 -6.52 -10.63 0.98
C LYS A 36 -7.97 -10.14 1.11
N GLN A 37 -8.47 -10.00 2.33
CA GLN A 37 -9.82 -9.46 2.59
C GLN A 37 -9.92 -8.01 2.09
N ILE A 38 -8.95 -7.14 2.41
CA ILE A 38 -8.88 -5.78 1.87
C ILE A 38 -8.94 -5.81 0.33
N GLY A 39 -8.15 -6.67 -0.31
CA GLY A 39 -8.16 -6.82 -1.76
C GLY A 39 -9.51 -7.25 -2.35
N ASN A 40 -10.38 -7.90 -1.58
CA ASN A 40 -11.72 -8.28 -2.00
C ASN A 40 -12.77 -7.18 -1.71
N ASP A 41 -12.54 -6.36 -0.70
CA ASP A 41 -13.50 -5.35 -0.22
C ASP A 41 -13.38 -4.02 -1.01
N PHE A 42 -12.30 -3.85 -1.80
CA PHE A 42 -12.02 -2.62 -2.53
C PHE A 42 -11.84 -2.87 -4.04
N ASP A 43 -12.42 -1.98 -4.83
CA ASP A 43 -12.43 -2.03 -6.29
C ASP A 43 -11.28 -1.27 -6.97
N LEU A 44 -10.46 -0.54 -6.19
CA LEU A 44 -9.29 0.20 -6.66
C LEU A 44 -8.08 -0.01 -5.73
N ILE A 45 -7.00 -0.53 -6.30
CA ILE A 45 -5.69 -0.63 -5.63
C ILE A 45 -4.66 0.10 -6.48
N VAL A 46 -3.86 0.96 -5.85
CA VAL A 46 -2.76 1.70 -6.47
C VAL A 46 -1.43 1.29 -5.84
N MET A 47 -0.41 1.05 -6.65
CA MET A 47 0.93 0.70 -6.17
C MET A 47 2.02 1.12 -7.14
N GLY A 48 3.26 1.10 -6.68
CA GLY A 48 4.44 1.30 -7.52
C GLY A 48 4.84 0.03 -8.27
N SER A 49 5.55 0.19 -9.40
CA SER A 49 5.98 -0.93 -10.25
C SER A 49 6.88 -1.94 -9.54
N ASN A 50 7.71 -1.54 -8.57
CA ASN A 50 8.54 -2.48 -7.81
C ASN A 50 7.68 -3.43 -6.96
N THR A 51 6.63 -2.91 -6.33
CA THR A 51 5.67 -3.71 -5.56
C THR A 51 4.90 -4.66 -6.48
N TYR A 52 4.47 -4.17 -7.65
CA TYR A 52 3.80 -4.99 -8.66
C TYR A 52 4.66 -6.19 -9.10
N ILE A 53 5.95 -5.96 -9.39
CA ILE A 53 6.88 -7.01 -9.81
C ILE A 53 7.11 -8.03 -8.70
N ALA A 54 7.27 -7.57 -7.45
CA ALA A 54 7.53 -8.44 -6.29
C ALA A 54 6.35 -9.36 -5.96
N GLU A 55 5.12 -8.86 -6.07
CA GLU A 55 3.92 -9.54 -5.58
C GLU A 55 3.16 -10.35 -6.65
N LYS A 56 3.43 -10.15 -7.95
CA LYS A 56 2.80 -10.87 -9.08
C LYS A 56 1.28 -10.95 -8.98
N PHE A 57 0.62 -9.81 -9.14
CA PHE A 57 -0.84 -9.74 -9.09
C PHE A 57 -1.49 -10.35 -10.32
N GLU A 58 -2.58 -11.09 -10.10
CA GLU A 58 -3.43 -11.59 -11.17
C GLU A 58 -4.53 -10.57 -11.52
N PRO A 59 -4.93 -10.47 -12.80
CA PRO A 59 -6.05 -9.64 -13.21
C PRO A 59 -7.34 -10.01 -12.47
N SER A 60 -8.21 -9.04 -12.24
CA SER A 60 -9.50 -9.25 -11.58
C SER A 60 -10.58 -8.42 -12.27
N SER A 61 -11.69 -9.05 -12.61
CA SER A 61 -12.84 -8.36 -13.22
C SER A 61 -13.62 -7.45 -12.26
N THR A 62 -13.32 -7.54 -10.96
CA THR A 62 -14.02 -6.75 -9.91
C THR A 62 -13.17 -5.63 -9.33
N ARG A 63 -11.93 -5.47 -9.82
CA ARG A 63 -10.98 -4.52 -9.23
C ARG A 63 -9.99 -4.02 -10.26
N LEU A 64 -9.78 -2.73 -10.29
CA LEU A 64 -8.65 -2.11 -10.99
C LEU A 64 -7.40 -2.11 -10.10
N LEU A 65 -6.30 -2.65 -10.61
CA LEU A 65 -4.96 -2.46 -10.11
C LEU A 65 -4.27 -1.41 -10.98
N LEU A 66 -4.07 -0.21 -10.46
CA LEU A 66 -3.37 0.87 -11.15
C LEU A 66 -1.91 0.93 -10.67
N VAL A 67 -0.98 0.68 -11.58
CA VAL A 67 0.45 0.65 -11.28
C VAL A 67 1.11 1.96 -11.72
N MET A 68 1.57 2.74 -10.76
CA MET A 68 2.28 3.99 -11.02
C MET A 68 3.76 3.71 -11.31
N THR A 69 4.25 4.19 -12.46
CA THR A 69 5.63 3.97 -12.92
C THR A 69 6.07 5.09 -13.85
N ARG A 70 7.33 5.48 -13.82
CA ARG A 70 7.91 6.46 -14.77
C ARG A 70 8.05 5.92 -16.21
N HIS A 71 7.79 4.64 -16.42
CA HIS A 71 7.98 3.96 -17.72
C HIS A 71 6.82 3.00 -18.02
N PRO A 72 5.57 3.47 -18.21
CA PRO A 72 4.41 2.61 -18.46
C PRO A 72 4.60 1.70 -19.67
N SER A 73 5.26 2.20 -20.71
CA SER A 73 5.51 1.45 -21.96
C SER A 73 6.27 0.14 -21.77
N LYS A 74 7.10 0.02 -20.71
CA LYS A 74 7.82 -1.22 -20.36
C LYS A 74 6.90 -2.34 -19.87
N TYR A 75 5.68 -2.00 -19.47
CA TYR A 75 4.73 -2.92 -18.85
C TYR A 75 3.52 -3.20 -19.73
N LYS A 76 3.47 -2.64 -20.95
CA LYS A 76 2.33 -2.74 -21.85
C LYS A 76 1.86 -4.18 -22.12
N GLN A 77 2.79 -5.15 -22.13
CA GLN A 77 2.46 -6.57 -22.31
C GLN A 77 1.72 -7.19 -21.11
N TYR A 78 1.70 -6.53 -19.96
CA TYR A 78 0.99 -6.96 -18.74
C TYR A 78 -0.32 -6.21 -18.53
N GLU A 79 -0.62 -5.25 -19.40
CA GLU A 79 -1.82 -4.44 -19.29
C GLU A 79 -3.07 -5.26 -19.64
N VAL A 80 -4.06 -5.18 -18.76
CA VAL A 80 -5.40 -5.77 -18.98
C VAL A 80 -6.40 -4.65 -18.70
N PRO A 81 -7.03 -4.07 -19.75
CA PRO A 81 -7.90 -2.90 -19.60
C PRO A 81 -8.97 -3.08 -18.53
N GLY A 82 -9.10 -2.11 -17.63
CA GLY A 82 -10.03 -2.13 -16.51
C GLY A 82 -9.66 -3.09 -15.36
N GLN A 83 -8.53 -3.80 -15.45
CA GLN A 83 -8.09 -4.76 -14.43
C GLN A 83 -6.66 -4.51 -13.96
N ILE A 84 -5.71 -4.31 -14.88
CA ILE A 84 -4.33 -3.91 -14.60
C ILE A 84 -3.94 -2.82 -15.60
N GLU A 85 -3.67 -1.64 -15.10
CA GLU A 85 -3.29 -0.48 -15.91
C GLU A 85 -2.02 0.17 -15.36
N PHE A 86 -1.26 0.85 -16.23
CA PHE A 86 0.01 1.49 -15.88
C PHE A 86 -0.04 2.96 -16.27
N THR A 87 0.42 3.84 -15.35
CA THR A 87 0.43 5.29 -15.56
C THR A 87 1.70 5.94 -15.03
N ASP A 88 2.11 7.05 -15.65
CA ASP A 88 3.15 7.97 -15.18
C ASP A 88 2.60 9.30 -14.68
N GLU A 89 1.28 9.39 -14.52
CA GLU A 89 0.64 10.57 -13.96
C GLU A 89 1.08 10.88 -12.53
N SER A 90 0.86 12.13 -12.11
CA SER A 90 1.12 12.53 -10.74
C SER A 90 0.14 11.89 -9.76
N PRO A 91 0.50 11.74 -8.47
CA PRO A 91 -0.43 11.27 -7.44
C PRO A 91 -1.74 12.05 -7.38
N GLU A 92 -1.67 13.38 -7.56
CA GLU A 92 -2.83 14.26 -7.55
C GLU A 92 -3.76 13.98 -8.73
N ASP A 93 -3.21 13.80 -9.94
CA ASP A 93 -3.99 13.51 -11.14
C ASP A 93 -4.64 12.14 -11.05
N VAL A 94 -3.91 11.12 -10.58
CA VAL A 94 -4.44 9.77 -10.34
C VAL A 94 -5.62 9.80 -9.37
N VAL A 95 -5.50 10.52 -8.24
CA VAL A 95 -6.60 10.65 -7.27
C VAL A 95 -7.80 11.35 -7.89
N ALA A 96 -7.58 12.45 -8.63
CA ALA A 96 -8.64 13.22 -9.27
C ALA A 96 -9.36 12.39 -10.36
N GLU A 97 -8.61 11.68 -11.21
CA GLU A 97 -9.17 10.86 -12.29
C GLU A 97 -9.98 9.67 -11.73
N CYS A 98 -9.43 8.96 -10.75
CA CYS A 98 -10.15 7.86 -10.11
C CYS A 98 -11.44 8.33 -9.41
N GLN A 99 -11.39 9.51 -8.78
CA GLN A 99 -12.59 10.12 -8.20
C GLN A 99 -13.63 10.47 -9.27
N GLN A 100 -13.23 11.01 -10.42
CA GLN A 100 -14.11 11.30 -11.56
C GLN A 100 -14.72 10.03 -12.15
N LYS A 101 -13.98 8.92 -12.19
CA LYS A 101 -14.46 7.59 -12.59
C LYS A 101 -15.44 6.97 -11.59
N GLY A 102 -15.66 7.61 -10.44
CA GLY A 102 -16.67 7.19 -9.45
C GLY A 102 -16.16 6.31 -8.32
N TYR A 103 -14.84 6.01 -8.24
CA TYR A 103 -14.27 5.27 -7.13
C TYR A 103 -14.46 6.04 -5.81
N LYS A 104 -14.90 5.33 -4.77
CA LYS A 104 -15.14 5.93 -3.44
C LYS A 104 -13.93 5.82 -2.54
N ASN A 105 -13.19 4.74 -2.67
CA ASN A 105 -12.01 4.45 -1.89
C ASN A 105 -10.87 4.00 -2.81
N MET A 106 -9.64 4.30 -2.40
CA MET A 106 -8.40 3.85 -3.03
C MET A 106 -7.54 3.19 -1.95
N ILE A 107 -7.13 1.95 -2.18
CA ILE A 107 -6.06 1.32 -1.40
C ILE A 107 -4.72 1.67 -2.03
N MET A 108 -3.86 2.34 -1.30
CA MET A 108 -2.48 2.57 -1.71
C MET A 108 -1.58 1.54 -1.03
N ALA A 109 -1.08 0.59 -1.83
CA ALA A 109 -0.35 -0.60 -1.37
C ALA A 109 1.19 -0.47 -1.48
N GLY A 110 1.70 0.75 -1.52
CA GLY A 110 3.15 1.02 -1.52
C GLY A 110 3.74 1.08 -2.95
N GLY A 111 5.03 1.14 -3.19
CA GLY A 111 6.22 1.12 -2.36
C GLY A 111 6.62 2.48 -1.76
N PRO A 112 7.79 2.51 -1.10
CA PRO A 112 8.17 3.64 -0.25
C PRO A 112 8.19 5.01 -0.92
N HIS A 113 8.71 5.10 -2.13
CA HIS A 113 8.76 6.36 -2.88
C HIS A 113 7.35 6.90 -3.19
N LEU A 114 6.45 6.00 -3.62
CA LEU A 114 5.07 6.38 -3.92
C LEU A 114 4.36 6.82 -2.64
N THR A 115 4.50 6.06 -1.56
CA THR A 115 3.92 6.37 -0.25
C THR A 115 4.39 7.74 0.24
N THR A 116 5.69 8.01 0.18
CA THR A 116 6.25 9.31 0.58
C THR A 116 5.66 10.44 -0.26
N SER A 117 5.55 10.26 -1.59
CA SER A 117 4.96 11.27 -2.47
C SER A 117 3.49 11.56 -2.11
N PHE A 118 2.68 10.53 -1.83
CA PHE A 118 1.30 10.72 -1.39
C PHE A 118 1.19 11.44 -0.05
N PHE A 119 2.08 11.15 0.91
CA PHE A 119 2.13 11.87 2.18
C PHE A 119 2.53 13.34 2.01
N GLN A 120 3.57 13.62 1.21
CA GLN A 120 4.02 14.99 0.93
C GLN A 120 2.92 15.84 0.29
N LYS A 121 2.05 15.21 -0.52
CA LYS A 121 0.92 15.85 -1.20
C LYS A 121 -0.37 15.87 -0.37
N LYS A 122 -0.32 15.39 0.89
CA LYS A 122 -1.46 15.32 1.80
C LYS A 122 -2.66 14.57 1.21
N LEU A 123 -2.40 13.50 0.46
CA LEU A 123 -3.43 12.73 -0.22
C LEU A 123 -3.94 11.51 0.58
N ILE A 124 -3.24 11.12 1.65
CA ILE A 124 -3.60 9.94 2.46
C ILE A 124 -4.52 10.35 3.60
N ASP A 125 -5.71 9.75 3.66
CA ASP A 125 -6.69 9.97 4.73
C ASP A 125 -6.51 9.02 5.91
N GLU A 126 -6.13 7.75 5.62
CA GLU A 126 -5.92 6.75 6.66
C GLU A 126 -4.65 5.92 6.40
N LEU A 127 -4.00 5.51 7.49
CA LEU A 127 -2.94 4.52 7.50
C LEU A 127 -3.43 3.27 8.24
N TRP A 128 -3.49 2.13 7.53
CA TRP A 128 -3.77 0.83 8.11
C TRP A 128 -2.48 0.04 8.17
N LEU A 129 -2.00 -0.24 9.37
CA LEU A 129 -0.70 -0.82 9.61
C LEU A 129 -0.83 -2.11 10.42
N THR A 130 -0.40 -3.22 9.83
CA THR A 130 -0.11 -4.44 10.60
C THR A 130 1.28 -4.32 11.19
N ILE A 131 1.41 -4.53 12.49
CA ILE A 131 2.68 -4.54 13.21
C ILE A 131 3.00 -5.97 13.61
N GLU A 132 4.01 -6.55 12.99
CA GLU A 132 4.52 -7.86 13.36
C GLU A 132 5.50 -7.73 14.55
N PRO A 133 5.42 -8.63 15.55
CA PRO A 133 6.33 -8.63 16.70
C PRO A 133 7.71 -9.17 16.32
N LYS A 134 8.39 -8.46 15.43
CA LYS A 134 9.71 -8.78 14.86
C LYS A 134 10.60 -7.57 14.83
N ILE A 135 11.91 -7.79 14.79
CA ILE A 135 12.95 -6.78 14.60
C ILE A 135 13.90 -7.31 13.53
N PHE A 136 14.14 -6.55 12.45
CA PHE A 136 15.04 -6.94 11.37
C PHE A 136 16.35 -6.16 11.36
N GLY A 137 16.39 -4.98 11.97
CA GLY A 137 17.52 -4.06 11.94
C GLY A 137 17.70 -3.37 10.60
N THR A 138 17.93 -4.13 9.54
CA THR A 138 18.03 -3.62 8.17
C THR A 138 16.84 -4.06 7.31
N GLY A 139 16.52 -3.26 6.28
CA GLY A 139 15.39 -3.48 5.38
C GLY A 139 14.77 -2.15 4.93
N GLY A 140 13.87 -2.19 3.98
CA GLY A 140 13.11 -1.02 3.53
C GLY A 140 12.14 -0.52 4.59
N ASN A 141 11.87 0.77 4.60
CA ASN A 141 10.81 1.41 5.39
C ASN A 141 9.59 1.68 4.50
N PHE A 142 8.41 1.91 5.08
CA PHE A 142 7.21 2.23 4.27
C PHE A 142 7.23 3.66 3.70
N VAL A 143 8.11 4.52 4.19
CA VAL A 143 8.47 5.84 3.62
C VAL A 143 9.98 5.91 3.41
N ILE A 144 10.44 6.70 2.44
CA ILE A 144 11.86 6.99 2.27
C ILE A 144 12.32 8.02 3.30
N GLU A 145 13.63 8.19 3.46
CA GLU A 145 14.22 9.20 4.36
C GLU A 145 14.04 10.60 3.78
N GLU A 146 12.89 11.21 4.09
CA GLU A 146 12.49 12.56 3.71
C GLU A 146 11.92 13.28 4.93
N LYS A 147 11.92 14.62 4.89
CA LYS A 147 11.28 15.42 5.94
C LYS A 147 9.77 15.29 5.84
N LEU A 148 9.19 14.50 6.71
CA LEU A 148 7.76 14.36 6.91
C LEU A 148 7.42 14.75 8.35
N ASP A 149 6.36 15.53 8.52
CA ASP A 149 5.78 15.89 9.82
C ASP A 149 4.27 15.64 9.73
N ILE A 150 3.85 14.47 10.20
CA ILE A 150 2.50 13.96 9.99
C ILE A 150 1.96 13.44 11.31
N ASP A 151 0.95 14.10 11.81
CA ASP A 151 0.21 13.67 12.99
C ASP A 151 -0.80 12.58 12.62
N LEU A 152 -0.91 11.59 13.50
CA LEU A 152 -1.82 10.46 13.35
C LEU A 152 -2.74 10.37 14.59
N ARG A 153 -4.00 10.02 14.34
CA ARG A 153 -4.97 9.71 15.40
C ARG A 153 -5.42 8.26 15.29
N LEU A 154 -5.19 7.48 16.34
CA LEU A 154 -5.62 6.09 16.38
C LEU A 154 -7.14 5.98 16.28
N LEU A 155 -7.62 5.20 15.31
CA LEU A 155 -9.03 4.87 15.09
C LEU A 155 -9.39 3.49 15.65
N ASN A 156 -8.50 2.52 15.44
CA ASN A 156 -8.73 1.14 15.87
C ASN A 156 -7.41 0.42 16.10
N ILE A 157 -7.41 -0.53 17.03
CA ILE A 157 -6.31 -1.45 17.28
C ILE A 157 -6.86 -2.81 17.71
N GLY A 158 -6.30 -3.89 17.17
CA GLY A 158 -6.64 -5.25 17.53
C GLY A 158 -5.42 -6.17 17.54
N LYS A 159 -5.29 -7.00 18.59
CA LYS A 159 -4.36 -8.13 18.63
C LYS A 159 -5.01 -9.30 17.88
N VAL A 160 -4.33 -9.86 16.89
CA VAL A 160 -4.92 -10.87 15.98
C VAL A 160 -4.37 -12.27 16.14
N ASN A 161 -3.31 -12.45 16.92
CA ASN A 161 -2.77 -13.77 17.28
C ASN A 161 -2.04 -13.77 18.63
N GLU A 162 -1.70 -14.95 19.14
CA GLU A 162 -1.03 -15.10 20.44
C GLU A 162 0.40 -14.53 20.45
N LYS A 163 1.06 -14.42 19.29
CA LYS A 163 2.40 -13.83 19.18
C LYS A 163 2.40 -12.31 19.37
N GLY A 164 1.22 -11.68 19.27
CA GLY A 164 1.09 -10.23 19.48
C GLY A 164 1.14 -9.41 18.19
N THR A 165 0.82 -9.99 17.02
CA THR A 165 0.59 -9.22 15.81
C THR A 165 -0.59 -8.26 16.02
N LEU A 166 -0.38 -6.99 15.74
CA LEU A 166 -1.38 -5.93 15.89
C LEU A 166 -1.84 -5.45 14.51
N ILE A 167 -3.14 -5.27 14.33
CA ILE A 167 -3.70 -4.52 13.20
C ILE A 167 -4.19 -3.18 13.74
N THR A 168 -3.65 -2.10 13.20
CA THR A 168 -3.95 -0.74 13.63
C THR A 168 -4.51 0.07 12.47
N LYS A 169 -5.41 1.01 12.76
CA LYS A 169 -5.93 1.99 11.80
C LYS A 169 -5.78 3.38 12.39
N TYR A 170 -5.20 4.28 11.64
CA TYR A 170 -5.01 5.68 12.01
C TYR A 170 -5.66 6.60 10.99
N ALA A 171 -6.29 7.69 11.46
CA ALA A 171 -6.55 8.84 10.62
C ALA A 171 -5.26 9.67 10.46
N VAL A 172 -5.00 10.14 9.25
CA VAL A 172 -3.95 11.11 8.97
C VAL A 172 -4.52 12.51 9.20
N LEU A 173 -3.83 13.34 9.98
CA LEU A 173 -4.24 14.71 10.28
C LEU A 173 -3.50 15.67 9.33
N HIS A 174 -4.24 16.55 8.66
CA HIS A 174 -3.70 17.49 7.66
C HIS A 174 -3.70 18.93 8.17
#